data_e79dd8e8963ac99333c5be8067ae4f14
#
_entry.id   e79dd8e8963ac99333c5be8067ae4f14
#
_cell.length_a   1.000
_cell.length_b   1.000
_cell.length_c   1.000
_cell.angle_alpha   90.00
_cell.angle_beta   90.00
_cell.angle_gamma   90.00
#
_symmetry.space_group_name_H-M   'P 1'
#
loop_
_entity.id
_entity.type
_entity.pdbx_description
1 polymer ?
#
loop_
_entity_poly.entity_id
_entity_poly.type
_entity_poly.pdbx_seq_one_letter_code
_entity_poly.pdbx_strand_id
1 'polypeptide(L)'
;MHNNEHFNINNVSTLIFSGGGNRCWWQAGFVAELISQGWTLPKDIIGCSAGAAIAASLITDTTDKALDACKHLYADNPGLIRYKRGALKIPVGFAQNEVYPNWLKAFIGEEELAKIRAFGRLRVTASRLDRPSFRLVAIMRAIFRHLHGKDFIILGQSEYAHKIAGLSQVFLEPAQRQPLSEALQTFEASAAASPFILARRIAGELHYDGGYISPIPVFPGERVGGNFQSDLNLNLDPGEASTTLTLLTRHFETKPMLFSHYGKRFIQPSRKIPVSTWGCTADTTVDDAYGLGQNDAQHFLRTSILTN
;
A
#
# COMPACT_ATOMS: atom_id res chain seq x y z
N MET A 1 -1.08 -28.53 -17.70
CA MET A 1 -1.88 -28.96 -16.53
C MET A 1 -1.38 -28.09 -15.37
N HIS A 2 -2.11 -27.05 -15.01
CA HIS A 2 -1.76 -26.21 -13.87
C HIS A 2 -2.17 -26.97 -12.61
N ASN A 3 -1.21 -27.36 -11.79
CA ASN A 3 -1.47 -27.83 -10.43
C ASN A 3 -2.19 -26.70 -9.69
N ASN A 4 -3.50 -26.84 -9.50
CA ASN A 4 -4.24 -26.08 -8.51
C ASN A 4 -3.82 -26.59 -7.13
N GLU A 5 -2.66 -26.16 -6.64
CA GLU A 5 -2.36 -26.27 -5.22
C GLU A 5 -3.45 -25.48 -4.48
N HIS A 6 -4.19 -26.18 -3.62
CA HIS A 6 -5.24 -25.58 -2.80
C HIS A 6 -4.65 -24.45 -1.96
N PHE A 7 -4.97 -23.21 -2.33
CA PHE A 7 -4.54 -22.07 -1.55
C PHE A 7 -5.35 -21.98 -0.26
N ASN A 8 -4.68 -22.17 0.85
CA ASN A 8 -5.27 -21.93 2.17
C ASN A 8 -4.77 -20.57 2.70
N ILE A 9 -5.69 -19.62 2.87
CA ILE A 9 -5.37 -18.29 3.37
C ILE A 9 -4.82 -18.31 4.81
N ASN A 10 -5.12 -19.37 5.59
CA ASN A 10 -4.58 -19.52 6.95
C ASN A 10 -3.08 -19.84 6.97
N ASN A 11 -2.50 -20.26 5.84
CA ASN A 11 -1.07 -20.50 5.72
C ASN A 11 -0.26 -19.24 5.37
N VAL A 12 -0.93 -18.09 5.25
CA VAL A 12 -0.26 -16.81 4.98
C VAL A 12 0.47 -16.35 6.23
N SER A 13 1.80 -16.26 6.14
CA SER A 13 2.67 -15.76 7.22
C SER A 13 2.99 -14.27 7.09
N THR A 14 3.00 -13.74 5.85
CA THR A 14 3.26 -12.34 5.55
C THR A 14 2.17 -11.78 4.64
N LEU A 15 1.54 -10.68 5.06
CA LEU A 15 0.53 -9.98 4.27
C LEU A 15 1.06 -8.62 3.81
N ILE A 16 0.94 -8.34 2.52
CA ILE A 16 1.41 -7.10 1.92
C ILE A 16 0.22 -6.28 1.41
N PHE A 17 0.12 -5.04 1.89
CA PHE A 17 -0.82 -4.03 1.40
C PHE A 17 -0.10 -3.14 0.40
N SER A 18 -0.40 -3.29 -0.89
CA SER A 18 0.20 -2.45 -1.92
C SER A 18 -0.31 -1.01 -1.85
N GLY A 19 0.51 -0.06 -2.32
CA GLY A 19 0.10 1.34 -2.42
C GLY A 19 -0.99 1.59 -3.46
N GLY A 20 -1.77 2.66 -3.27
CA GLY A 20 -2.85 2.97 -4.20
C GLY A 20 -3.73 4.17 -3.87
N GLY A 21 -3.38 5.00 -2.89
CA GLY A 21 -4.23 6.10 -2.42
C GLY A 21 -5.59 5.58 -1.96
N ASN A 22 -6.69 6.25 -2.34
CA ASN A 22 -8.05 5.84 -1.95
C ASN A 22 -8.42 4.42 -2.37
N ARG A 23 -7.78 3.86 -3.38
CA ARG A 23 -8.04 2.46 -3.78
C ARG A 23 -7.68 1.45 -2.71
N CYS A 24 -6.87 1.84 -1.71
CA CYS A 24 -6.56 0.98 -0.56
C CYS A 24 -7.78 0.70 0.33
N TRP A 25 -8.88 1.45 0.20
CA TRP A 25 -10.13 1.14 0.88
C TRP A 25 -10.73 -0.20 0.43
N TRP A 26 -10.45 -0.64 -0.80
CA TRP A 26 -10.76 -2.00 -1.22
C TRP A 26 -10.03 -3.05 -0.35
N GLN A 27 -8.76 -2.83 -0.05
CA GLN A 27 -8.00 -3.73 0.82
C GLN A 27 -8.58 -3.76 2.24
N ALA A 28 -9.01 -2.59 2.75
CA ALA A 28 -9.68 -2.48 4.04
C ALA A 28 -10.96 -3.33 4.08
N GLY A 29 -11.87 -3.14 3.12
CA GLY A 29 -13.12 -3.90 3.03
C GLY A 29 -12.90 -5.40 2.84
N PHE A 30 -11.94 -5.76 1.98
CA PHE A 30 -11.62 -7.16 1.72
C PHE A 30 -11.13 -7.88 2.99
N VAL A 31 -10.17 -7.29 3.71
CA VAL A 31 -9.60 -7.90 4.91
C VAL A 31 -10.57 -7.83 6.10
N ALA A 32 -11.31 -6.73 6.26
CA ALA A 32 -12.33 -6.64 7.32
C ALA A 32 -13.39 -7.72 7.19
N GLU A 33 -13.83 -8.03 5.96
CA GLU A 33 -14.77 -9.13 5.70
C GLU A 33 -14.14 -10.49 6.02
N LEU A 34 -12.88 -10.74 5.64
CA LEU A 34 -12.20 -11.98 6.02
C LEU A 34 -12.12 -12.15 7.54
N ILE A 35 -11.80 -11.08 8.28
CA ILE A 35 -11.74 -11.09 9.75
C ILE A 35 -13.12 -11.37 10.33
N SER A 36 -14.19 -10.77 9.81
CA SER A 36 -15.56 -11.02 10.27
C SER A 36 -15.99 -12.48 10.10
N GLN A 37 -15.40 -13.19 9.12
CA GLN A 37 -15.60 -14.62 8.86
C GLN A 37 -14.59 -15.51 9.61
N GLY A 38 -13.86 -14.95 10.58
CA GLY A 38 -12.98 -15.70 11.48
C GLY A 38 -11.52 -15.82 11.05
N TRP A 39 -11.12 -15.19 9.93
CA TRP A 39 -9.72 -15.16 9.55
C TRP A 39 -8.90 -14.27 10.49
N THR A 40 -7.69 -14.72 10.82
CA THR A 40 -6.79 -13.97 11.71
C THR A 40 -5.65 -13.38 10.90
N LEU A 41 -5.36 -12.09 11.11
CA LEU A 41 -4.22 -11.41 10.48
C LEU A 41 -2.89 -12.12 10.80
N PRO A 42 -2.03 -12.35 9.80
CA PRO A 42 -0.68 -12.84 10.05
C PRO A 42 0.13 -11.80 10.83
N LYS A 43 1.11 -12.27 11.62
CA LYS A 43 1.90 -11.42 12.52
C LYS A 43 2.95 -10.56 11.82
N ASP A 44 3.23 -10.81 10.53
CA ASP A 44 4.13 -9.98 9.71
C ASP A 44 3.33 -9.28 8.61
N ILE A 45 3.22 -7.96 8.71
CA ILE A 45 2.47 -7.13 7.77
C ILE A 45 3.39 -6.07 7.19
N ILE A 46 3.25 -5.83 5.89
CA ILE A 46 3.99 -4.79 5.19
C ILE A 46 2.99 -3.91 4.43
N GLY A 47 3.11 -2.60 4.60
CA GLY A 47 2.28 -1.64 3.90
C GLY A 47 3.09 -0.64 3.09
N CYS A 48 2.54 -0.21 1.96
CA CYS A 48 3.08 0.85 1.14
C CYS A 48 2.05 1.99 1.00
N SER A 49 2.49 3.23 1.21
CA SER A 49 1.63 4.41 1.04
C SER A 49 0.36 4.32 1.89
N ALA A 50 -0.81 4.63 1.32
CA ALA A 50 -2.09 4.48 2.01
C ALA A 50 -2.36 3.04 2.49
N GLY A 51 -1.81 2.03 1.81
CA GLY A 51 -1.92 0.62 2.25
C GLY A 51 -1.29 0.37 3.61
N ALA A 52 -0.26 1.12 4.00
CA ALA A 52 0.33 1.04 5.34
C ALA A 52 -0.64 1.55 6.43
N ALA A 53 -1.35 2.64 6.17
CA ALA A 53 -2.34 3.19 7.09
C ALA A 53 -3.57 2.28 7.22
N ILE A 54 -4.02 1.67 6.11
CA ILE A 54 -5.08 0.66 6.12
C ILE A 54 -4.65 -0.56 6.94
N ALA A 55 -3.43 -1.06 6.77
CA ALA A 55 -2.91 -2.15 7.58
C ALA A 55 -2.93 -1.80 9.09
N ALA A 56 -2.53 -0.57 9.45
CA ALA A 56 -2.58 -0.09 10.82
C ALA A 56 -4.02 -0.06 11.37
N SER A 57 -5.00 0.41 10.59
CA SER A 57 -6.40 0.46 11.02
C SER A 57 -6.99 -0.93 11.29
N LEU A 58 -6.61 -1.92 10.48
CA LEU A 58 -7.03 -3.32 10.66
C LEU A 58 -6.37 -3.96 11.90
N ILE A 59 -5.08 -3.71 12.12
CA ILE A 59 -4.36 -4.20 13.32
C ILE A 59 -4.96 -3.64 14.60
N THR A 60 -5.41 -2.40 14.58
CA THR A 60 -5.89 -1.69 15.78
C THR A 60 -7.41 -1.76 15.97
N ASP A 61 -8.11 -2.41 15.03
CA ASP A 61 -9.58 -2.48 15.01
C ASP A 61 -10.22 -1.07 14.95
N THR A 62 -9.64 -0.19 14.14
CA THR A 62 -10.12 1.18 13.94
C THR A 62 -10.52 1.47 12.49
N THR A 63 -10.79 0.44 11.69
CA THR A 63 -11.09 0.61 10.25
C THR A 63 -12.32 1.45 10.00
N ASP A 64 -13.41 1.25 10.75
CA ASP A 64 -14.63 2.04 10.62
C ASP A 64 -14.39 3.50 11.04
N LYS A 65 -13.69 3.72 12.16
CA LYS A 65 -13.26 5.06 12.60
C LYS A 65 -12.40 5.76 11.54
N ALA A 66 -11.48 5.03 10.91
CA ALA A 66 -10.64 5.56 9.84
C ALA A 66 -11.45 5.92 8.58
N LEU A 67 -12.44 5.09 8.21
CA LEU A 67 -13.33 5.33 7.08
C LEU A 67 -14.20 6.57 7.32
N ASP A 68 -14.84 6.66 8.47
CA ASP A 68 -15.68 7.81 8.82
C ASP A 68 -14.86 9.11 8.90
N ALA A 69 -13.68 9.08 9.51
CA ALA A 69 -12.79 10.23 9.53
C ALA A 69 -12.37 10.67 8.13
N CYS A 70 -12.08 9.72 7.23
CA CYS A 70 -11.77 10.01 5.83
C CYS A 70 -12.94 10.74 5.14
N LYS A 71 -14.17 10.24 5.29
CA LYS A 71 -15.38 10.83 4.72
C LYS A 71 -15.64 12.23 5.25
N HIS A 72 -15.52 12.46 6.56
CA HIS A 72 -15.67 13.78 7.16
C HIS A 72 -14.64 14.78 6.63
N LEU A 73 -13.37 14.40 6.60
CA LEU A 73 -12.30 15.25 6.05
C LEU A 73 -12.51 15.59 4.58
N TYR A 74 -13.09 14.66 3.80
CA TYR A 74 -13.37 14.88 2.38
C TYR A 74 -14.62 15.74 2.19
N ALA A 75 -15.65 15.57 3.02
CA ALA A 75 -16.84 16.40 2.98
C ALA A 75 -16.51 17.88 3.29
N ASP A 76 -15.60 18.12 4.21
CA ASP A 76 -15.18 19.47 4.61
C ASP A 76 -14.13 20.09 3.66
N ASN A 77 -13.60 19.30 2.72
CA ASN A 77 -12.54 19.76 1.84
C ASN A 77 -13.10 20.30 0.51
N PRO A 78 -12.96 21.60 0.23
CA PRO A 78 -13.58 22.24 -0.94
C PRO A 78 -12.88 21.91 -2.28
N GLY A 79 -11.69 21.29 -2.25
CA GLY A 79 -10.98 20.99 -3.49
C GLY A 79 -9.57 20.42 -3.30
N LEU A 80 -9.06 19.85 -4.38
CA LEU A 80 -7.74 19.20 -4.39
C LEU A 80 -6.58 20.20 -4.24
N ILE A 81 -6.76 21.44 -4.74
CA ILE A 81 -5.73 22.47 -4.74
C ILE A 81 -6.03 23.50 -3.66
N ARG A 82 -5.03 23.85 -2.87
CA ARG A 82 -5.06 24.97 -1.92
C ARG A 82 -4.61 26.25 -2.61
N TYR A 83 -5.33 27.35 -2.34
CA TYR A 83 -5.04 28.66 -2.88
C TYR A 83 -4.69 29.64 -1.76
N LYS A 84 -3.78 30.57 -2.03
CA LYS A 84 -3.50 31.70 -1.14
C LYS A 84 -4.77 32.56 -1.01
N ARG A 85 -5.08 32.97 0.21
CA ARG A 85 -6.16 33.95 0.44
C ARG A 85 -5.80 35.28 -0.22
N GLY A 86 -6.70 35.82 -1.06
CA GLY A 86 -6.52 37.11 -1.75
C GLY A 86 -7.34 37.18 -3.04
N ALA A 87 -7.29 38.35 -3.71
CA ALA A 87 -8.02 38.55 -4.98
C ALA A 87 -7.52 37.65 -6.12
N LEU A 88 -6.24 37.29 -6.10
CA LEU A 88 -5.64 36.35 -7.06
C LEU A 88 -5.61 34.93 -6.45
N LYS A 89 -6.22 33.95 -7.14
CA LYS A 89 -6.17 32.53 -6.78
C LYS A 89 -4.80 31.95 -7.13
N ILE A 90 -3.80 32.13 -6.25
CA ILE A 90 -2.46 31.59 -6.43
C ILE A 90 -2.43 30.20 -5.78
N PRO A 91 -2.16 29.09 -6.53
CA PRO A 91 -2.05 27.76 -5.95
C PRO A 91 -0.81 27.70 -5.03
N VAL A 92 -0.99 27.22 -3.80
CA VAL A 92 0.08 27.12 -2.79
C VAL A 92 0.38 25.68 -2.39
N GLY A 93 -0.45 24.70 -2.80
CA GLY A 93 -0.23 23.30 -2.49
C GLY A 93 -1.43 22.42 -2.80
N PHE A 94 -1.34 21.17 -2.40
CA PHE A 94 -2.39 20.19 -2.53
C PHE A 94 -3.01 19.89 -1.17
N ALA A 95 -4.34 19.70 -1.15
CA ALA A 95 -5.11 19.43 0.05
C ALA A 95 -4.65 18.15 0.76
N GLN A 96 -4.25 17.14 0.03
CA GLN A 96 -3.77 15.86 0.58
C GLN A 96 -2.57 16.03 1.53
N ASN A 97 -1.77 17.09 1.38
CA ASN A 97 -0.66 17.36 2.30
C ASN A 97 -1.11 17.73 3.72
N GLU A 98 -2.36 18.13 3.90
CA GLU A 98 -3.01 18.41 5.19
C GLU A 98 -4.00 17.31 5.56
N VAL A 99 -4.81 16.84 4.60
CA VAL A 99 -5.86 15.86 4.80
C VAL A 99 -5.29 14.53 5.29
N TYR A 100 -4.23 14.04 4.65
CA TYR A 100 -3.65 12.73 4.99
C TYR A 100 -3.07 12.67 6.42
N PRO A 101 -2.24 13.63 6.88
CA PRO A 101 -1.78 13.66 8.28
C PRO A 101 -2.92 13.80 9.29
N ASN A 102 -3.96 14.60 8.97
CA ASN A 102 -5.11 14.77 9.85
C ASN A 102 -5.94 13.48 9.93
N TRP A 103 -6.07 12.77 8.81
CA TRP A 103 -6.71 11.47 8.78
C TRP A 103 -5.98 10.45 9.66
N LEU A 104 -4.65 10.33 9.56
CA LEU A 104 -3.86 9.44 10.43
C LEU A 104 -4.10 9.73 11.92
N LYS A 105 -4.05 11.01 12.31
CA LYS A 105 -4.27 11.44 13.70
C LYS A 105 -5.69 11.16 14.20
N ALA A 106 -6.67 11.06 13.31
CA ALA A 106 -8.04 10.80 13.69
C ALA A 106 -8.26 9.36 14.21
N PHE A 107 -7.45 8.40 13.76
CA PHE A 107 -7.64 6.99 14.13
C PHE A 107 -6.39 6.31 14.73
N ILE A 108 -5.21 6.95 14.72
CA ILE A 108 -3.99 6.44 15.36
C ILE A 108 -3.58 7.40 16.48
N GLY A 109 -3.78 6.97 17.72
CA GLY A 109 -3.29 7.61 18.94
C GLY A 109 -2.23 6.75 19.65
N GLU A 110 -1.92 7.08 20.89
CA GLU A 110 -0.97 6.31 21.71
C GLU A 110 -1.47 4.88 22.01
N GLU A 111 -2.79 4.72 22.19
CA GLU A 111 -3.41 3.42 22.40
C GLU A 111 -3.24 2.52 21.17
N GLU A 112 -3.56 3.03 19.98
CA GLU A 112 -3.41 2.30 18.73
C GLU A 112 -1.94 1.98 18.43
N LEU A 113 -1.03 2.91 18.74
CA LEU A 113 0.39 2.64 18.61
C LEU A 113 0.85 1.53 19.56
N ALA A 114 0.30 1.46 20.78
CA ALA A 114 0.56 0.36 21.71
C ALA A 114 0.01 -0.98 21.16
N LYS A 115 -1.19 -0.98 20.54
CA LYS A 115 -1.74 -2.17 19.87
C LYS A 115 -0.83 -2.63 18.71
N ILE A 116 -0.32 -1.71 17.89
CA ILE A 116 0.62 -2.02 16.82
C ILE A 116 1.90 -2.66 17.38
N ARG A 117 2.44 -2.15 18.50
CA ARG A 117 3.61 -2.74 19.17
C ARG A 117 3.36 -4.15 19.68
N ALA A 118 2.17 -4.41 20.22
CA ALA A 118 1.79 -5.71 20.78
C ALA A 118 1.40 -6.74 19.70
N PHE A 119 0.99 -6.30 18.53
CA PHE A 119 0.47 -7.16 17.46
C PHE A 119 1.51 -8.13 16.90
N GLY A 120 2.68 -7.65 16.60
CA GLY A 120 3.73 -8.37 15.90
C GLY A 120 4.63 -7.42 15.14
N ARG A 121 4.68 -7.53 13.84
CA ARG A 121 5.55 -6.68 13.02
C ARG A 121 4.77 -5.96 11.92
N LEU A 122 4.69 -4.64 12.01
CA LEU A 122 4.23 -3.78 10.92
C LEU A 122 5.44 -3.03 10.34
N ARG A 123 5.74 -3.31 9.07
CA ARG A 123 6.76 -2.60 8.29
C ARG A 123 6.10 -1.71 7.27
N VAL A 124 6.62 -0.51 7.13
CA VAL A 124 6.11 0.51 6.20
C VAL A 124 7.20 0.82 5.19
N THR A 125 6.91 0.70 3.89
CA THR A 125 7.91 1.00 2.85
C THR A 125 7.93 2.48 2.51
N ALA A 126 9.12 3.03 2.35
CA ALA A 126 9.34 4.38 1.84
C ALA A 126 10.51 4.39 0.84
N SER A 127 10.59 5.44 0.03
CA SER A 127 11.71 5.68 -0.89
C SER A 127 12.62 6.74 -0.29
N ARG A 128 13.79 6.35 0.21
CA ARG A 128 14.78 7.26 0.76
C ARG A 128 15.61 7.90 -0.35
N LEU A 129 15.87 9.21 -0.24
CA LEU A 129 16.75 9.93 -1.16
C LEU A 129 18.22 9.72 -0.75
N ASP A 130 18.98 9.01 -1.57
CA ASP A 130 20.39 8.68 -1.28
C ASP A 130 21.33 9.88 -1.46
N ARG A 131 21.03 10.77 -2.42
CA ARG A 131 21.87 11.96 -2.72
C ARG A 131 21.00 13.20 -2.93
N PRO A 132 21.07 14.21 -2.04
CA PRO A 132 20.28 15.44 -2.15
C PRO A 132 20.44 16.18 -3.48
N SER A 133 21.64 16.16 -4.09
CA SER A 133 21.93 16.78 -5.38
C SER A 133 21.14 16.21 -6.56
N PHE A 134 20.64 14.98 -6.46
CA PHE A 134 19.83 14.32 -7.49
C PHE A 134 18.33 14.36 -7.25
N ARG A 135 17.86 15.11 -6.25
CA ARG A 135 16.46 15.15 -5.83
C ARG A 135 15.48 15.33 -7.00
N LEU A 136 15.70 16.34 -7.83
CA LEU A 136 14.80 16.64 -8.95
C LEU A 136 14.82 15.51 -9.99
N VAL A 137 15.99 15.03 -10.34
CA VAL A 137 16.18 13.95 -11.32
C VAL A 137 15.53 12.65 -10.82
N ALA A 138 15.70 12.32 -9.54
CA ALA A 138 15.11 11.13 -8.93
C ALA A 138 13.56 11.17 -8.97
N ILE A 139 12.98 12.32 -8.60
CA ILE A 139 11.52 12.52 -8.63
C ILE A 139 11.00 12.45 -10.07
N MET A 140 11.63 13.17 -11.02
CA MET A 140 11.22 13.16 -12.42
C MET A 140 11.25 11.75 -13.02
N ARG A 141 12.30 10.97 -12.73
CA ARG A 141 12.41 9.59 -13.19
C ARG A 141 11.36 8.68 -12.54
N ALA A 142 11.08 8.84 -11.26
CA ALA A 142 10.04 8.08 -10.58
C ALA A 142 8.65 8.38 -11.18
N ILE A 143 8.33 9.66 -11.42
CA ILE A 143 7.09 10.07 -12.08
C ILE A 143 7.01 9.52 -13.49
N PHE A 144 8.07 9.68 -14.31
CA PHE A 144 8.12 9.17 -15.68
C PHE A 144 7.89 7.66 -15.74
N ARG A 145 8.56 6.92 -14.85
CA ARG A 145 8.39 5.49 -14.74
C ARG A 145 6.95 5.11 -14.34
N HIS A 146 6.36 5.84 -13.40
CA HIS A 146 4.97 5.60 -12.98
C HIS A 146 3.97 5.82 -14.13
N LEU A 147 4.25 6.80 -15.00
CA LEU A 147 3.38 7.10 -16.15
C LEU A 147 3.55 6.10 -17.31
N HIS A 148 4.74 5.58 -17.55
CA HIS A 148 5.08 4.81 -18.74
C HIS A 148 5.28 3.31 -18.48
N GLY A 149 5.61 2.90 -17.25
CA GLY A 149 5.90 1.53 -16.88
C GLY A 149 4.72 0.78 -16.26
N LYS A 150 3.55 0.83 -16.87
CA LYS A 150 2.26 0.51 -16.23
C LYS A 150 2.16 -0.86 -15.57
N ASP A 151 2.70 -1.92 -16.16
CA ASP A 151 2.46 -3.29 -15.69
C ASP A 151 3.70 -3.97 -15.11
N PHE A 152 4.87 -3.70 -15.65
CA PHE A 152 6.13 -4.32 -15.26
C PHE A 152 6.58 -3.98 -13.83
N ILE A 153 6.32 -2.74 -13.41
CA ILE A 153 6.75 -2.20 -12.12
C ILE A 153 5.86 -2.70 -10.98
N ILE A 154 4.58 -2.95 -11.28
CA ILE A 154 3.56 -3.26 -10.28
C ILE A 154 3.73 -4.67 -9.75
N LEU A 155 4.19 -5.60 -10.58
CA LEU A 155 4.37 -6.99 -10.22
C LEU A 155 5.79 -7.34 -9.73
N GLY A 156 6.63 -6.34 -9.50
CA GLY A 156 7.97 -6.55 -8.92
C GLY A 156 9.00 -7.15 -9.87
N GLN A 157 8.85 -6.97 -11.18
CA GLN A 157 9.65 -7.64 -12.21
C GLN A 157 10.98 -6.96 -12.59
N SER A 158 11.42 -5.93 -11.89
CA SER A 158 12.62 -5.20 -12.28
C SER A 158 13.75 -5.42 -11.28
N GLU A 159 14.84 -6.04 -11.70
CA GLU A 159 16.13 -6.09 -10.96
C GLU A 159 16.59 -4.71 -10.48
N TYR A 160 16.16 -3.67 -11.18
CA TYR A 160 16.46 -2.28 -10.90
C TYR A 160 15.41 -1.58 -10.03
N ALA A 161 14.37 -2.32 -9.57
CA ALA A 161 13.28 -1.71 -8.82
C ALA A 161 13.74 -1.09 -7.50
N HIS A 162 14.73 -1.68 -6.82
CA HIS A 162 15.22 -1.19 -5.53
C HIS A 162 16.23 -0.03 -5.64
N LYS A 163 16.70 0.32 -6.85
CA LYS A 163 17.70 1.39 -7.07
C LYS A 163 17.34 2.25 -8.26
N ILE A 164 16.37 3.13 -8.10
CA ILE A 164 16.10 4.13 -9.13
C ILE A 164 16.91 5.37 -8.80
N ALA A 165 17.94 5.60 -9.59
CA ALA A 165 18.66 6.86 -9.75
C ALA A 165 18.57 7.82 -8.54
N GLY A 166 19.17 7.44 -7.41
CA GLY A 166 19.21 8.26 -6.21
C GLY A 166 18.07 8.03 -5.21
N LEU A 167 17.24 7.02 -5.40
CA LEU A 167 16.26 6.53 -4.43
C LEU A 167 16.55 5.07 -4.06
N SER A 168 16.47 4.75 -2.77
CA SER A 168 16.53 3.39 -2.23
C SER A 168 15.26 3.07 -1.45
N GLN A 169 14.72 1.86 -1.62
CA GLN A 169 13.63 1.37 -0.78
C GLN A 169 14.14 1.14 0.64
N VAL A 170 13.39 1.61 1.61
CA VAL A 170 13.62 1.35 3.03
C VAL A 170 12.37 0.84 3.70
N PHE A 171 12.55 0.04 4.76
CA PHE A 171 11.49 -0.39 5.65
C PHE A 171 11.56 0.41 6.95
N LEU A 172 10.46 1.03 7.31
CA LEU A 172 10.29 1.80 8.55
C LEU A 172 9.36 1.00 9.46
N GLU A 173 9.62 0.98 10.75
CA GLU A 173 8.79 0.31 11.73
C GLU A 173 8.17 1.34 12.68
N PRO A 174 6.87 1.71 12.52
CA PRO A 174 6.22 2.70 13.37
C PRO A 174 6.26 2.33 14.86
N ALA A 175 6.15 1.03 15.15
CA ALA A 175 6.19 0.49 16.52
C ALA A 175 7.47 0.84 17.29
N GLN A 176 8.58 1.06 16.57
CA GLN A 176 9.89 1.37 17.17
C GLN A 176 10.12 2.88 17.36
N ARG A 177 9.17 3.73 16.93
CA ARG A 177 9.30 5.18 16.98
C ARG A 177 8.59 5.78 18.18
N GLN A 178 9.22 6.79 18.79
CA GLN A 178 8.66 7.63 19.83
C GLN A 178 9.18 9.06 19.65
N PRO A 179 8.39 10.07 19.97
CA PRO A 179 6.98 10.03 20.37
C PRO A 179 6.01 9.61 19.23
N LEU A 180 4.72 9.57 19.50
CA LEU A 180 3.66 9.26 18.51
C LEU A 180 3.84 10.03 17.19
N SER A 181 4.23 11.30 17.27
CA SER A 181 4.46 12.12 16.07
C SER A 181 5.53 11.54 15.14
N GLU A 182 6.58 10.91 15.65
CA GLU A 182 7.59 10.23 14.82
C GLU A 182 7.05 8.92 14.23
N ALA A 183 6.22 8.19 14.99
CA ALA A 183 5.55 7.01 14.47
C ALA A 183 4.59 7.38 13.32
N LEU A 184 3.81 8.45 13.45
CA LEU A 184 2.93 8.96 12.39
C LEU A 184 3.73 9.43 11.15
N GLN A 185 4.90 10.06 11.36
CA GLN A 185 5.77 10.46 10.26
C GLN A 185 6.24 9.30 9.38
N THR A 186 6.30 8.06 9.89
CA THR A 186 6.65 6.90 9.06
C THR A 186 5.55 6.59 8.05
N PHE A 187 4.28 6.70 8.44
CA PHE A 187 3.15 6.57 7.52
C PHE A 187 3.09 7.71 6.53
N GLU A 188 3.31 8.95 7.00
CA GLU A 188 3.36 10.13 6.13
C GLU A 188 4.50 10.04 5.11
N ALA A 189 5.67 9.53 5.50
CA ALA A 189 6.81 9.32 4.61
C ALA A 189 6.49 8.29 3.53
N SER A 190 5.81 7.19 3.92
CA SER A 190 5.38 6.14 2.99
C SER A 190 4.39 6.66 1.94
N ALA A 191 3.58 7.66 2.28
CA ALA A 191 2.57 8.25 1.41
C ALA A 191 3.02 9.59 0.77
N ALA A 192 4.29 9.97 0.91
CA ALA A 192 4.81 11.27 0.47
C ALA A 192 4.99 11.34 -1.07
N ALA A 193 3.89 11.22 -1.79
CA ALA A 193 3.81 11.31 -3.24
C ALA A 193 3.77 12.77 -3.70
N SER A 194 4.94 13.41 -3.76
CA SER A 194 5.05 14.79 -4.24
C SER A 194 4.55 14.93 -5.69
N PRO A 195 3.77 15.96 -6.03
CA PRO A 195 3.51 17.17 -5.20
C PRO A 195 2.29 17.06 -4.28
N PHE A 196 1.53 15.98 -4.30
CA PHE A 196 0.28 15.85 -3.52
C PHE A 196 0.53 15.82 -2.01
N ILE A 197 1.51 15.03 -1.56
CA ILE A 197 2.00 14.99 -0.18
C ILE A 197 3.50 15.20 -0.24
N LEU A 198 3.98 16.18 0.53
CA LEU A 198 5.39 16.56 0.52
C LEU A 198 6.25 15.50 1.22
N ALA A 199 7.51 15.40 0.79
CA ALA A 199 8.50 14.52 1.40
C ALA A 199 8.62 14.78 2.92
N ARG A 200 8.91 13.71 3.68
CA ARG A 200 9.13 13.78 5.13
C ARG A 200 10.60 13.52 5.46
N ARG A 201 11.06 14.14 6.55
CA ARG A 201 12.40 13.86 7.09
C ARG A 201 12.28 12.88 8.27
N ILE A 202 12.99 11.75 8.17
CA ILE A 202 13.13 10.80 9.25
C ILE A 202 14.61 10.66 9.52
N ALA A 203 15.04 10.87 10.76
CA ALA A 203 16.45 10.87 11.15
C ALA A 203 17.35 11.75 10.25
N GLY A 204 16.83 12.92 9.81
CA GLY A 204 17.56 13.87 8.96
C GLY A 204 17.52 13.55 7.45
N GLU A 205 17.12 12.36 7.04
CA GLU A 205 17.04 11.91 5.65
C GLU A 205 15.67 12.18 5.02
N LEU A 206 15.63 12.54 3.72
CA LEU A 206 14.38 12.76 3.00
C LEU A 206 13.79 11.45 2.49
N HIS A 207 12.49 11.28 2.77
CA HIS A 207 11.72 10.13 2.34
C HIS A 207 10.53 10.56 1.48
N TYR A 208 10.24 9.75 0.48
CA TYR A 208 9.13 9.87 -0.48
C TYR A 208 8.28 8.60 -0.44
N ASP A 209 7.14 8.64 -1.12
CA ASP A 209 6.22 7.51 -1.26
C ASP A 209 6.97 6.22 -1.66
N GLY A 210 6.66 5.13 -0.96
CA GLY A 210 7.22 3.82 -1.27
C GLY A 210 6.96 3.39 -2.72
N GLY A 211 5.82 3.79 -3.27
CA GLY A 211 5.43 3.54 -4.65
C GLY A 211 6.32 4.21 -5.70
N TYR A 212 7.20 5.15 -5.33
CA TYR A 212 8.18 5.70 -6.26
C TYR A 212 9.20 4.65 -6.72
N ILE A 213 9.53 3.70 -5.86
CA ILE A 213 10.33 2.53 -6.23
C ILE A 213 9.40 1.39 -6.64
N SER A 214 8.51 0.98 -5.76
CA SER A 214 7.52 -0.04 -6.07
C SER A 214 6.33 0.05 -5.10
N PRO A 215 5.08 0.02 -5.58
CA PRO A 215 3.92 -0.09 -4.71
C PRO A 215 3.86 -1.44 -3.98
N ILE A 216 4.62 -2.43 -4.44
CA ILE A 216 4.81 -3.74 -3.83
C ILE A 216 6.27 -3.82 -3.38
N PRO A 217 6.55 -4.11 -2.09
CA PRO A 217 7.90 -4.17 -1.58
C PRO A 217 8.78 -5.19 -2.33
N VAL A 218 10.04 -4.83 -2.52
CA VAL A 218 11.07 -5.73 -3.04
C VAL A 218 11.96 -6.12 -1.87
N PHE A 219 12.16 -7.42 -1.65
CA PHE A 219 13.02 -7.90 -0.56
C PHE A 219 14.47 -8.04 -1.02
N PRO A 220 15.46 -7.70 -0.15
CA PRO A 220 16.86 -7.95 -0.45
C PRO A 220 17.10 -9.45 -0.72
N GLY A 221 17.76 -9.76 -1.83
CA GLY A 221 18.00 -11.14 -2.24
C GLY A 221 16.93 -11.75 -3.16
N GLU A 222 15.76 -11.13 -3.30
CA GLU A 222 14.83 -11.49 -4.35
C GLU A 222 15.43 -11.08 -5.71
N ARG A 223 15.74 -12.07 -6.55
CA ARG A 223 16.04 -11.81 -7.95
C ARG A 223 14.75 -11.43 -8.65
N VAL A 224 14.62 -10.18 -8.99
CA VAL A 224 13.52 -9.63 -9.75
C VAL A 224 13.99 -9.58 -11.20
N GLY A 225 13.58 -10.56 -12.01
CA GLY A 225 13.88 -10.59 -13.44
C GLY A 225 15.26 -11.18 -13.80
N GLY A 226 15.40 -12.48 -13.71
CA GLY A 226 16.40 -13.24 -14.46
C GLY A 226 15.85 -13.58 -15.86
N ASN A 227 16.74 -13.75 -16.84
CA ASN A 227 16.36 -14.29 -18.14
C ASN A 227 15.56 -15.58 -17.94
N PHE A 228 14.36 -15.63 -18.50
CA PHE A 228 13.36 -16.68 -18.35
C PHE A 228 13.87 -18.12 -18.59
N GLN A 229 15.05 -18.28 -19.14
CA GLN A 229 15.68 -19.58 -19.45
C GLN A 229 16.77 -20.02 -18.47
N SER A 230 17.34 -19.13 -17.65
CA SER A 230 18.42 -19.49 -16.70
C SER A 230 17.93 -19.73 -15.27
N ASP A 231 16.74 -19.27 -14.89
CA ASP A 231 16.23 -19.35 -13.52
C ASP A 231 15.39 -20.60 -13.23
N LEU A 232 15.22 -21.48 -14.22
CA LEU A 232 14.63 -22.82 -14.03
C LEU A 232 15.45 -23.75 -13.12
N ASN A 233 16.65 -23.33 -12.71
CA ASN A 233 17.54 -24.07 -11.80
C ASN A 233 17.60 -23.51 -10.37
N LEU A 234 16.78 -22.54 -10.00
CA LEU A 234 16.52 -22.29 -8.60
C LEU A 234 15.60 -23.40 -8.11
N ASN A 235 16.20 -24.37 -7.40
CA ASN A 235 15.52 -25.29 -6.50
C ASN A 235 14.82 -24.49 -5.38
N LEU A 236 13.83 -23.68 -5.72
CA LEU A 236 12.70 -23.42 -4.85
C LEU A 236 11.92 -24.73 -4.90
N ASP A 237 12.00 -25.46 -3.81
CA ASP A 237 11.23 -26.69 -3.64
C ASP A 237 9.79 -26.40 -4.10
N PRO A 238 9.24 -27.10 -5.11
CA PRO A 238 7.87 -26.82 -5.59
C PRO A 238 6.82 -27.01 -4.50
N GLY A 239 7.21 -27.52 -3.32
CA GLY A 239 6.36 -27.73 -2.17
C GLY A 239 6.30 -26.59 -1.14
N GLU A 240 7.17 -25.58 -1.17
CA GLU A 240 7.00 -24.37 -0.35
C GLU A 240 6.22 -23.33 -1.12
N ALA A 241 4.92 -23.50 -1.17
CA ALA A 241 4.01 -22.48 -1.64
C ALA A 241 4.29 -21.17 -0.87
N SER A 242 4.61 -20.08 -1.58
CA SER A 242 4.90 -18.78 -0.98
C SER A 242 3.88 -18.47 0.11
N THR A 243 4.32 -18.33 1.35
CA THR A 243 3.49 -17.94 2.49
C THR A 243 3.23 -16.42 2.52
N THR A 244 3.72 -15.70 1.51
CA THR A 244 3.50 -14.27 1.33
C THR A 244 2.34 -14.01 0.39
N LEU A 245 1.37 -13.21 0.85
CA LEU A 245 0.22 -12.77 0.07
C LEU A 245 0.25 -11.25 -0.13
N THR A 246 0.07 -10.79 -1.36
CA THR A 246 -0.01 -9.37 -1.69
C THR A 246 -1.42 -8.99 -2.14
N LEU A 247 -2.01 -8.01 -1.47
CA LEU A 247 -3.27 -7.38 -1.87
C LEU A 247 -2.97 -6.23 -2.83
N LEU A 248 -3.48 -6.32 -4.05
CA LEU A 248 -3.30 -5.30 -5.09
C LEU A 248 -4.42 -4.26 -5.03
N THR A 249 -4.12 -3.05 -5.49
CA THR A 249 -5.10 -1.98 -5.70
C THR A 249 -5.40 -1.73 -7.19
N ARG A 250 -4.95 -2.65 -8.04
CA ARG A 250 -5.23 -2.65 -9.48
C ARG A 250 -5.88 -3.96 -9.90
N HIS A 251 -6.70 -3.87 -10.93
CA HIS A 251 -7.28 -5.01 -11.62
C HIS A 251 -6.53 -5.24 -12.94
N PHE A 252 -6.14 -6.47 -13.17
CA PHE A 252 -5.53 -6.96 -14.41
C PHE A 252 -6.52 -7.89 -15.09
N GLU A 253 -7.12 -7.47 -16.19
CA GLU A 253 -8.19 -8.19 -16.89
C GLU A 253 -7.79 -9.62 -17.31
N THR A 254 -6.49 -9.84 -17.56
CA THR A 254 -5.96 -11.13 -17.98
C THR A 254 -5.63 -12.09 -16.84
N LYS A 255 -5.83 -11.68 -15.57
CA LYS A 255 -5.50 -12.48 -14.39
C LYS A 255 -6.76 -12.76 -13.57
N PRO A 256 -6.89 -13.96 -12.97
CA PRO A 256 -7.96 -14.24 -12.01
C PRO A 256 -7.77 -13.40 -10.73
N MET A 257 -8.78 -13.41 -9.83
CA MET A 257 -8.71 -12.70 -8.55
C MET A 257 -7.52 -13.14 -7.71
N LEU A 258 -7.30 -14.42 -7.56
CA LEU A 258 -6.10 -15.02 -6.95
C LEU A 258 -5.20 -15.56 -8.05
N PHE A 259 -3.95 -15.15 -8.06
CA PHE A 259 -2.96 -15.66 -9.02
C PHE A 259 -1.55 -15.66 -8.43
N SER A 260 -0.69 -16.50 -9.01
CA SER A 260 0.74 -16.52 -8.71
C SER A 260 1.53 -15.91 -9.86
N HIS A 261 2.59 -15.18 -9.52
CA HIS A 261 3.49 -14.58 -10.48
C HIS A 261 4.90 -14.44 -9.88
N TYR A 262 5.90 -15.01 -10.52
CA TYR A 262 7.28 -15.09 -9.99
C TYR A 262 7.35 -15.57 -8.54
N GLY A 263 6.69 -16.69 -8.25
CA GLY A 263 6.69 -17.30 -6.92
C GLY A 263 5.94 -16.52 -5.82
N LYS A 264 5.35 -15.37 -6.15
CA LYS A 264 4.53 -14.58 -5.23
C LYS A 264 3.05 -14.78 -5.50
N ARG A 265 2.24 -14.69 -4.46
CA ARG A 265 0.78 -14.77 -4.54
C ARG A 265 0.15 -13.38 -4.44
N PHE A 266 -0.86 -13.17 -5.27
CA PHE A 266 -1.56 -11.90 -5.38
C PHE A 266 -3.06 -12.12 -5.34
N ILE A 267 -3.75 -11.25 -4.60
CA ILE A 267 -5.19 -11.05 -4.72
C ILE A 267 -5.42 -9.65 -5.27
N GLN A 268 -6.28 -9.57 -6.29
CA GLN A 268 -6.65 -8.33 -6.95
C GLN A 268 -8.16 -8.10 -6.87
N PRO A 269 -8.62 -6.84 -7.01
CA PRO A 269 -10.04 -6.54 -7.13
C PRO A 269 -10.67 -7.29 -8.31
N SER A 270 -11.94 -7.68 -8.21
CA SER A 270 -12.69 -8.33 -9.29
C SER A 270 -12.86 -7.44 -10.52
N ARG A 271 -12.79 -6.12 -10.32
CA ARG A 271 -12.86 -5.08 -11.36
C ARG A 271 -12.08 -3.86 -10.95
N LYS A 272 -11.96 -2.87 -11.86
CA LYS A 272 -11.38 -1.57 -11.52
C LYS A 272 -12.12 -0.95 -10.33
N ILE A 273 -11.37 -0.57 -9.29
CA ILE A 273 -11.92 0.05 -8.09
C ILE A 273 -12.51 1.42 -8.47
N PRO A 274 -13.80 1.67 -8.15
CA PRO A 274 -14.53 2.85 -8.60
C PRO A 274 -14.25 4.09 -7.74
N VAL A 275 -12.99 4.45 -7.56
CA VAL A 275 -12.60 5.63 -6.77
C VAL A 275 -11.39 6.33 -7.38
N SER A 276 -11.35 7.66 -7.27
CA SER A 276 -10.19 8.47 -7.64
C SER A 276 -9.03 8.21 -6.67
N THR A 277 -7.83 7.94 -7.20
CA THR A 277 -6.63 7.70 -6.36
C THR A 277 -6.31 8.88 -5.43
N TRP A 278 -6.50 10.12 -5.91
CA TRP A 278 -6.08 11.34 -5.24
C TRP A 278 -7.23 12.27 -4.86
N GLY A 279 -8.47 11.89 -5.18
CA GLY A 279 -9.65 12.65 -4.77
C GLY A 279 -9.69 12.79 -3.25
N CYS A 280 -10.14 13.97 -2.79
CA CYS A 280 -10.29 14.23 -1.36
C CYS A 280 -11.39 15.26 -1.11
N THR A 281 -12.44 15.18 -1.88
CA THR A 281 -13.63 16.05 -1.82
C THR A 281 -14.87 15.20 -1.59
N ALA A 282 -16.00 15.81 -1.30
CA ALA A 282 -17.27 15.14 -0.95
C ALA A 282 -17.75 14.13 -2.01
N ASP A 283 -17.33 14.29 -3.26
CA ASP A 283 -17.65 13.39 -4.38
C ASP A 283 -16.72 12.17 -4.50
N THR A 284 -15.76 12.04 -3.57
CA THR A 284 -14.82 10.90 -3.57
C THR A 284 -15.45 9.68 -2.89
N THR A 285 -15.81 8.69 -3.68
CA THR A 285 -16.62 7.52 -3.27
C THR A 285 -15.78 6.42 -2.60
N VAL A 286 -15.20 6.69 -1.42
CA VAL A 286 -14.39 5.71 -0.68
C VAL A 286 -15.22 4.52 -0.17
N ASP A 287 -16.50 4.71 0.12
CA ASP A 287 -17.43 3.64 0.49
C ASP A 287 -17.61 2.62 -0.63
N ASP A 288 -17.64 3.05 -1.90
CA ASP A 288 -17.76 2.14 -3.05
C ASP A 288 -16.54 1.23 -3.18
N ALA A 289 -15.35 1.76 -2.86
CA ALA A 289 -14.13 0.97 -2.83
C ALA A 289 -14.14 -0.05 -1.68
N TYR A 290 -14.58 0.38 -0.50
CA TYR A 290 -14.70 -0.48 0.68
C TYR A 290 -15.73 -1.60 0.45
N GLY A 291 -16.92 -1.26 0.00
CA GLY A 291 -17.99 -2.22 -0.31
C GLY A 291 -17.62 -3.21 -1.42
N LEU A 292 -16.87 -2.76 -2.44
CA LEU A 292 -16.34 -3.68 -3.44
C LEU A 292 -15.39 -4.69 -2.79
N GLY A 293 -14.54 -4.25 -1.85
CA GLY A 293 -13.64 -5.14 -1.12
C GLY A 293 -14.38 -6.20 -0.33
N GLN A 294 -15.43 -5.83 0.40
CA GLN A 294 -16.28 -6.77 1.14
C GLN A 294 -16.94 -7.81 0.21
N ASN A 295 -17.54 -7.36 -0.89
CA ASN A 295 -18.18 -8.25 -1.87
C ASN A 295 -17.16 -9.22 -2.50
N ASP A 296 -15.97 -8.74 -2.82
CA ASP A 296 -14.90 -9.56 -3.39
C ASP A 296 -14.40 -10.62 -2.39
N ALA A 297 -14.32 -10.28 -1.10
CA ALA A 297 -13.94 -11.23 -0.05
C ALA A 297 -15.00 -12.33 0.14
N GLN A 298 -16.29 -11.97 0.14
CA GLN A 298 -17.37 -12.93 0.20
C GLN A 298 -17.35 -13.90 -1.00
N HIS A 299 -17.10 -13.37 -2.19
CA HIS A 299 -16.96 -14.20 -3.40
C HIS A 299 -15.73 -15.11 -3.29
N PHE A 300 -14.60 -14.60 -2.85
CA PHE A 300 -13.36 -15.34 -2.64
C PHE A 300 -13.57 -16.51 -1.66
N LEU A 301 -14.21 -16.28 -0.53
CA LEU A 301 -14.49 -17.32 0.47
C LEU A 301 -15.37 -18.42 -0.09
N ARG A 302 -16.46 -18.07 -0.81
CA ARG A 302 -17.36 -19.07 -1.42
C ARG A 302 -16.64 -19.95 -2.45
N THR A 303 -15.79 -19.35 -3.28
CA THR A 303 -15.04 -20.09 -4.31
C THR A 303 -13.93 -20.95 -3.72
N SER A 304 -13.28 -20.51 -2.64
CA SER A 304 -12.22 -21.25 -1.97
C SER A 304 -12.76 -22.43 -1.13
N ILE A 305 -13.98 -22.34 -0.60
CA ILE A 305 -14.62 -23.42 0.17
C ILE A 305 -15.18 -24.50 -0.75
N LEU A 306 -15.63 -24.15 -1.96
CA LEU A 306 -16.20 -25.11 -2.92
C LEU A 306 -15.14 -26.00 -3.60
N THR A 307 -13.85 -25.71 -3.36
CA THR A 307 -12.70 -26.50 -3.88
C THR A 307 -12.07 -27.42 -2.81
N ASN A 308 -12.64 -27.51 -1.62
CA ASN A 308 -12.34 -28.48 -0.58
C ASN A 308 -13.42 -29.58 -0.54
#